data_09d31d3fb163a60ae08dcb202d758c5a
#
_entry.id   09d31d3fb163a60ae08dcb202d758c5a
#
_cell.length_a   1.000
_cell.length_b   1.000
_cell.length_c   1.000
_cell.angle_alpha   90.00
_cell.angle_beta   90.00
_cell.angle_gamma   90.00
#
_symmetry.space_group_name_H-M   'P 1'
#
loop_
_entity.id
_entity.type
_entity.pdbx_description
1 polymer ?
#
loop_
_entity_poly.entity_id
_entity_poly.type
_entity_poly.pdbx_seq_one_letter_code
_entity_poly.pdbx_strand_id
1 'polypeptide(L)'
;MPEEPAENISGGEAGGGTAAVFEERDAETRAEAVVDELGRLYWRKAYGGQDAFECLVRTILSQNTSDKASQPAHDELMARFGPAEELAETLAEADREEIADAISAAGLYNQKSKMIRGAAREVVSEFGGTEGFDAYVREEDPAAVRERLLEIHGVGPKTADCVLLFAGGRGGVFPVDTHVHRISRRLGVAPPDADHEEVRQSLERDVPAAKCGFGHTAMIQFGREYCSARKPACLDGLDACPMAALCDRVGVEPESGEVVDPAEAAPAD
;
A
#
# COMPACT_ATOMS: atom_id res chain seq x y z
N MET A 1 -19.73 -5.14 22.72
CA MET A 1 -19.09 -5.41 21.45
C MET A 1 -18.63 -4.06 20.93
N PRO A 2 -17.39 -3.86 20.51
CA PRO A 2 -17.03 -2.62 19.81
C PRO A 2 -18.00 -2.46 18.64
N GLU A 3 -18.54 -1.27 18.44
CA GLU A 3 -19.34 -0.96 17.27
C GLU A 3 -18.48 -1.25 16.03
N GLU A 4 -19.03 -1.98 15.06
CA GLU A 4 -18.32 -2.20 13.79
C GLU A 4 -17.96 -0.85 13.18
N PRO A 5 -16.69 -0.63 12.80
CA PRO A 5 -16.32 0.60 12.11
C PRO A 5 -17.15 0.77 10.83
N ALA A 6 -17.52 1.99 10.53
CA ALA A 6 -18.56 2.32 9.56
C ALA A 6 -18.26 1.88 8.12
N GLU A 7 -17.00 1.61 7.74
CA GLU A 7 -16.63 1.34 6.36
C GLU A 7 -15.64 0.18 6.19
N ASN A 8 -16.01 -0.76 5.29
CA ASN A 8 -15.13 -1.86 4.89
C ASN A 8 -14.17 -1.44 3.78
N ILE A 9 -12.88 -1.38 4.09
CA ILE A 9 -11.82 -1.04 3.14
C ILE A 9 -11.06 -2.26 2.57
N SER A 10 -11.65 -3.46 2.64
CA SER A 10 -11.02 -4.70 2.16
C SER A 10 -10.94 -4.83 0.64
N GLY A 11 -11.63 -3.98 -0.13
CA GLY A 11 -11.60 -4.05 -1.59
C GLY A 11 -12.47 -5.17 -2.18
N GLY A 12 -13.72 -5.31 -1.72
CA GLY A 12 -14.70 -6.27 -2.25
C GLY A 12 -14.91 -7.52 -1.40
N GLU A 13 -15.81 -8.41 -1.86
CA GLU A 13 -16.21 -9.61 -1.13
C GLU A 13 -15.13 -10.71 -1.10
N ALA A 14 -14.14 -10.66 -1.99
CA ALA A 14 -13.18 -11.74 -2.27
C ALA A 14 -12.07 -11.91 -1.21
N GLY A 15 -11.92 -11.00 -0.24
CA GLY A 15 -10.92 -11.17 0.82
C GLY A 15 -11.37 -12.23 1.84
N GLY A 16 -10.79 -13.41 1.86
CA GLY A 16 -10.91 -14.36 2.96
C GLY A 16 -10.19 -13.83 4.21
N GLY A 17 -10.73 -14.06 5.40
CA GLY A 17 -10.06 -13.69 6.65
C GLY A 17 -11.01 -13.07 7.68
N THR A 18 -10.52 -12.95 8.91
CA THR A 18 -11.20 -12.24 10.00
C THR A 18 -10.87 -10.75 9.94
N ALA A 19 -11.82 -9.90 10.38
CA ALA A 19 -11.53 -8.49 10.58
C ALA A 19 -10.31 -8.32 11.50
N ALA A 20 -9.45 -7.35 11.19
CA ALA A 20 -8.36 -7.01 12.09
C ALA A 20 -8.95 -6.48 13.39
N VAL A 21 -8.83 -7.24 14.47
CA VAL A 21 -9.23 -6.81 15.81
C VAL A 21 -7.97 -6.41 16.55
N PHE A 22 -7.91 -5.18 16.97
CA PHE A 22 -6.83 -4.70 17.82
C PHE A 22 -7.21 -4.88 19.29
N GLU A 23 -6.27 -5.29 20.13
CA GLU A 23 -6.47 -5.31 21.56
C GLU A 23 -6.72 -3.87 22.05
N GLU A 24 -7.78 -3.68 22.87
CA GLU A 24 -8.03 -2.42 23.54
C GLU A 24 -6.94 -2.19 24.61
N ARG A 25 -5.93 -1.45 24.26
CA ARG A 25 -4.89 -0.97 25.16
C ARG A 25 -4.54 0.47 24.81
N ASP A 26 -3.99 1.18 25.74
CA ASP A 26 -3.46 2.52 25.47
C ASP A 26 -2.27 2.41 24.51
N ALA A 27 -2.30 3.22 23.48
CA ALA A 27 -1.22 3.28 22.48
C ALA A 27 0.10 3.73 23.14
N GLU A 28 1.19 3.04 22.83
CA GLU A 28 2.51 3.37 23.38
C GLU A 28 3.18 4.52 22.60
N THR A 29 2.76 4.72 21.35
CA THR A 29 3.29 5.78 20.48
C THR A 29 2.16 6.57 19.85
N ARG A 30 2.47 7.79 19.37
CA ARG A 30 1.53 8.59 18.62
C ARG A 30 1.13 7.95 17.28
N ALA A 31 2.07 7.28 16.62
CA ALA A 31 1.79 6.57 15.37
C ALA A 31 0.81 5.40 15.59
N GLU A 32 0.97 4.66 16.69
CA GLU A 32 0.01 3.64 17.10
C GLU A 32 -1.37 4.24 17.38
N ALA A 33 -1.44 5.35 18.14
CA ALA A 33 -2.70 6.04 18.43
C ALA A 33 -3.44 6.48 17.16
N VAL A 34 -2.70 6.94 16.15
CA VAL A 34 -3.27 7.27 14.83
C VAL A 34 -3.87 6.03 14.16
N VAL A 35 -3.18 4.90 14.18
CA VAL A 35 -3.69 3.65 13.59
C VAL A 35 -4.92 3.15 14.35
N ASP A 36 -4.94 3.28 15.68
CA ASP A 36 -6.11 2.92 16.49
C ASP A 36 -7.32 3.81 16.20
N GLU A 37 -7.11 5.11 16.00
CA GLU A 37 -8.18 6.03 15.60
C GLU A 37 -8.71 5.71 14.19
N LEU A 38 -7.82 5.32 13.25
CA LEU A 38 -8.25 4.81 11.95
C LEU A 38 -9.09 3.53 12.09
N GLY A 39 -8.80 2.68 13.08
CA GLY A 39 -9.57 1.47 13.39
C GLY A 39 -11.00 1.75 13.88
N ARG A 40 -11.31 2.98 14.32
CA ARG A 40 -12.67 3.42 14.63
C ARG A 40 -13.45 3.87 13.40
N LEU A 41 -12.74 4.25 12.34
CA LEU A 41 -13.34 4.72 11.08
C LEU A 41 -13.49 3.57 10.07
N TYR A 42 -12.52 2.67 10.04
CA TYR A 42 -12.38 1.66 8.98
C TYR A 42 -12.15 0.27 9.56
N TRP A 43 -12.50 -0.75 8.77
CA TRP A 43 -12.09 -2.11 9.06
C TRP A 43 -11.63 -2.82 7.78
N ARG A 44 -10.84 -3.84 7.96
CA ARG A 44 -10.32 -4.65 6.87
C ARG A 44 -10.15 -6.11 7.29
N LYS A 45 -10.35 -7.02 6.35
CA LYS A 45 -9.99 -8.43 6.52
C LYS A 45 -8.46 -8.60 6.63
N ALA A 46 -8.03 -9.71 7.22
CA ALA A 46 -6.61 -10.03 7.38
C ALA A 46 -5.85 -10.02 6.04
N TYR A 47 -4.57 -9.74 6.11
CA TYR A 47 -3.66 -9.73 4.96
C TYR A 47 -3.06 -11.13 4.73
N GLY A 48 -2.48 -11.32 3.55
CA GLY A 48 -1.89 -12.58 3.11
C GLY A 48 -2.84 -13.43 2.27
N GLY A 49 -2.29 -14.52 1.73
CA GLY A 49 -3.07 -15.50 0.97
C GLY A 49 -3.31 -15.16 -0.50
N GLN A 50 -2.84 -14.02 -0.99
CA GLN A 50 -2.77 -13.75 -2.42
C GLN A 50 -1.56 -14.51 -2.99
N ASP A 51 -1.64 -14.94 -4.25
CA ASP A 51 -0.47 -15.40 -4.98
C ASP A 51 0.55 -14.26 -5.12
N ALA A 52 1.83 -14.55 -4.87
CA ALA A 52 2.85 -13.51 -4.80
C ALA A 52 3.12 -12.87 -6.15
N PHE A 53 3.09 -13.64 -7.23
CA PHE A 53 3.33 -13.10 -8.56
C PHE A 53 2.10 -12.34 -9.09
N GLU A 54 0.89 -12.82 -8.86
CA GLU A 54 -0.33 -12.06 -9.16
C GLU A 54 -0.36 -10.74 -8.39
N CYS A 55 -0.01 -10.74 -7.10
CA CYS A 55 0.10 -9.54 -6.27
C CYS A 55 1.12 -8.55 -6.85
N LEU A 56 2.29 -9.03 -7.30
CA LEU A 56 3.31 -8.21 -7.95
C LEU A 56 2.77 -7.57 -9.23
N VAL A 57 2.14 -8.36 -10.11
CA VAL A 57 1.52 -7.88 -11.35
C VAL A 57 0.46 -6.82 -11.06
N ARG A 58 -0.45 -7.10 -10.13
CA ARG A 58 -1.51 -6.16 -9.73
C ARG A 58 -0.93 -4.84 -9.21
N THR A 59 0.14 -4.91 -8.42
CA THR A 59 0.81 -3.73 -7.90
C THR A 59 1.52 -2.93 -9.00
N ILE A 60 2.15 -3.58 -9.97
CA ILE A 60 2.72 -2.91 -11.16
C ILE A 60 1.60 -2.22 -11.96
N LEU A 61 0.45 -2.86 -12.16
CA LEU A 61 -0.68 -2.27 -12.87
C LEU A 61 -1.23 -1.02 -12.16
N SER A 62 -1.18 -0.96 -10.84
CA SER A 62 -1.63 0.19 -10.05
C SER A 62 -0.64 1.37 -10.03
N GLN A 63 0.62 1.19 -10.44
CA GLN A 63 1.61 2.28 -10.47
C GLN A 63 1.14 3.43 -11.38
N ASN A 64 1.06 4.64 -10.82
CA ASN A 64 0.60 5.85 -11.54
C ASN A 64 -0.76 5.67 -12.25
N THR A 65 -1.64 4.85 -11.70
CA THR A 65 -2.92 4.50 -12.29
C THR A 65 -3.98 4.45 -11.20
N SER A 66 -5.19 4.95 -11.48
CA SER A 66 -6.31 4.83 -10.54
C SER A 66 -6.80 3.38 -10.46
N ASP A 67 -7.36 3.00 -9.31
CA ASP A 67 -7.95 1.67 -9.11
C ASP A 67 -9.02 1.36 -10.16
N LYS A 68 -9.79 2.40 -10.55
CA LYS A 68 -10.82 2.30 -11.61
C LYS A 68 -10.27 1.85 -12.96
N ALA A 69 -9.00 2.15 -13.25
CA ALA A 69 -8.35 1.78 -14.51
C ALA A 69 -7.46 0.53 -14.36
N SER A 70 -6.84 0.33 -13.20
CA SER A 70 -5.97 -0.83 -12.96
C SER A 70 -6.74 -2.13 -12.75
N GLN A 71 -7.93 -2.09 -12.12
CA GLN A 71 -8.72 -3.30 -11.88
C GLN A 71 -9.20 -3.97 -13.19
N PRO A 72 -9.84 -3.26 -14.15
CA PRO A 72 -10.21 -3.88 -15.42
C PRO A 72 -9.02 -4.44 -16.21
N ALA A 73 -7.86 -3.78 -16.13
CA ALA A 73 -6.63 -4.27 -16.77
C ALA A 73 -6.12 -5.57 -16.12
N HIS A 74 -6.21 -5.68 -14.81
CA HIS A 74 -5.89 -6.92 -14.09
C HIS A 74 -6.86 -8.04 -14.46
N ASP A 75 -8.17 -7.76 -14.46
CA ASP A 75 -9.20 -8.75 -14.78
C ASP A 75 -9.03 -9.31 -16.20
N GLU A 76 -8.74 -8.44 -17.18
CA GLU A 76 -8.49 -8.85 -18.56
C GLU A 76 -7.18 -9.65 -18.70
N LEU A 77 -6.11 -9.25 -17.96
CA LEU A 77 -4.86 -10.01 -17.95
C LEU A 77 -5.08 -11.41 -17.39
N MET A 78 -5.78 -11.54 -16.25
CA MET A 78 -6.09 -12.84 -15.66
C MET A 78 -6.99 -13.69 -16.56
N ALA A 79 -7.96 -13.08 -17.26
CA ALA A 79 -8.81 -13.80 -18.19
C ALA A 79 -8.04 -14.38 -19.39
N ARG A 80 -6.96 -13.71 -19.83
CA ARG A 80 -6.16 -14.16 -20.99
C ARG A 80 -5.01 -15.09 -20.60
N PHE A 81 -4.35 -14.84 -19.48
CA PHE A 81 -3.09 -15.48 -19.11
C PHE A 81 -3.15 -16.28 -17.80
N GLY A 82 -4.23 -16.18 -17.00
CA GLY A 82 -4.41 -16.96 -15.78
C GLY A 82 -4.47 -18.47 -16.05
N PRO A 83 -4.49 -19.35 -15.05
CA PRO A 83 -4.74 -19.06 -13.62
C PRO A 83 -3.53 -18.50 -12.88
N ALA A 84 -3.75 -18.06 -11.62
CA ALA A 84 -2.69 -17.41 -10.82
C ALA A 84 -1.49 -18.34 -10.60
N GLU A 85 -1.73 -19.63 -10.40
CA GLU A 85 -0.72 -20.65 -10.10
C GLU A 85 0.30 -20.88 -11.23
N GLU A 86 0.00 -20.50 -12.47
CA GLU A 86 0.85 -20.63 -13.66
C GLU A 86 1.14 -19.28 -14.33
N LEU A 87 0.84 -18.18 -13.64
CA LEU A 87 0.84 -16.85 -14.24
C LEU A 87 2.24 -16.40 -14.67
N ALA A 88 3.29 -16.70 -13.89
CA ALA A 88 4.66 -16.32 -14.24
C ALA A 88 5.14 -17.08 -15.48
N GLU A 89 4.88 -18.37 -15.56
CA GLU A 89 5.25 -19.22 -16.68
C GLU A 89 4.56 -18.74 -17.96
N THR A 90 3.26 -18.53 -17.90
CA THR A 90 2.47 -18.06 -19.05
C THR A 90 2.93 -16.69 -19.55
N LEU A 91 3.16 -15.73 -18.64
CA LEU A 91 3.59 -14.38 -19.01
C LEU A 91 5.06 -14.31 -19.46
N ALA A 92 5.92 -15.22 -19.02
CA ALA A 92 7.31 -15.31 -19.48
C ALA A 92 7.40 -15.69 -20.96
N GLU A 93 6.50 -16.57 -21.43
CA GLU A 93 6.41 -17.06 -22.79
C GLU A 93 5.57 -16.16 -23.72
N ALA A 94 4.59 -15.43 -23.16
CA ALA A 94 3.69 -14.59 -23.93
C ALA A 94 4.41 -13.50 -24.74
N ASP A 95 3.83 -13.10 -25.86
CA ASP A 95 4.30 -11.92 -26.58
C ASP A 95 4.00 -10.64 -25.82
N ARG A 96 4.99 -9.73 -25.79
CA ARG A 96 4.85 -8.47 -25.07
C ARG A 96 3.67 -7.62 -25.57
N GLU A 97 3.40 -7.66 -26.85
CA GLU A 97 2.27 -6.97 -27.49
C GLU A 97 0.92 -7.50 -27.00
N GLU A 98 0.80 -8.81 -26.80
CA GLU A 98 -0.42 -9.44 -26.27
C GLU A 98 -0.65 -9.03 -24.80
N ILE A 99 0.43 -8.98 -24.00
CA ILE A 99 0.36 -8.44 -22.61
C ILE A 99 -0.05 -6.96 -22.65
N ALA A 100 0.56 -6.15 -23.53
CA ALA A 100 0.26 -4.73 -23.63
C ALA A 100 -1.22 -4.47 -24.01
N ASP A 101 -1.77 -5.27 -24.91
CA ASP A 101 -3.16 -5.18 -25.31
C ASP A 101 -4.11 -5.53 -24.15
N ALA A 102 -3.81 -6.60 -23.40
CA ALA A 102 -4.61 -7.00 -22.24
C ALA A 102 -4.67 -5.92 -21.15
N ILE A 103 -3.56 -5.22 -20.92
CA ILE A 103 -3.47 -4.21 -19.85
C ILE A 103 -3.67 -2.77 -20.34
N SER A 104 -4.18 -2.57 -21.53
CA SER A 104 -4.27 -1.24 -22.16
C SER A 104 -5.07 -0.22 -21.34
N ALA A 105 -6.04 -0.66 -20.55
CA ALA A 105 -6.84 0.17 -19.65
C ALA A 105 -6.00 0.80 -18.51
N ALA A 106 -4.89 0.19 -18.09
CA ALA A 106 -4.08 0.68 -16.98
C ALA A 106 -3.20 1.89 -17.31
N GLY A 107 -3.15 2.35 -18.55
CA GLY A 107 -2.19 3.39 -18.99
C GLY A 107 -0.73 2.90 -18.89
N LEU A 108 0.19 3.60 -19.55
CA LEU A 108 1.61 3.20 -19.60
C LEU A 108 1.82 1.71 -19.95
N TYR A 109 0.88 1.12 -20.66
CA TYR A 109 0.79 -0.32 -20.92
C TYR A 109 2.03 -0.88 -21.63
N ASN A 110 2.66 -0.11 -22.50
CA ASN A 110 3.93 -0.52 -23.14
C ASN A 110 5.10 -0.66 -22.15
N GLN A 111 5.16 0.20 -21.15
CA GLN A 111 6.17 0.11 -20.10
C GLN A 111 5.82 -1.02 -19.12
N LYS A 112 4.57 -1.06 -18.68
CA LYS A 112 4.10 -2.08 -17.73
C LYS A 112 4.20 -3.50 -18.30
N SER A 113 3.87 -3.72 -19.58
CA SER A 113 4.01 -5.03 -20.23
C SER A 113 5.48 -5.49 -20.26
N LYS A 114 6.42 -4.56 -20.47
CA LYS A 114 7.86 -4.87 -20.40
C LYS A 114 8.27 -5.27 -18.99
N MET A 115 7.80 -4.54 -17.96
CA MET A 115 8.09 -4.82 -16.56
C MET A 115 7.51 -6.18 -16.14
N ILE A 116 6.23 -6.42 -16.43
CA ILE A 116 5.53 -7.67 -16.11
C ILE A 116 6.21 -8.87 -16.75
N ARG A 117 6.49 -8.82 -18.05
CA ARG A 117 7.18 -9.91 -18.75
C ARG A 117 8.61 -10.12 -18.24
N GLY A 118 9.33 -9.04 -17.91
CA GLY A 118 10.65 -9.11 -17.30
C GLY A 118 10.60 -9.83 -15.96
N ALA A 119 9.72 -9.39 -15.06
CA ALA A 119 9.52 -10.03 -13.76
C ALA A 119 9.12 -11.50 -13.89
N ALA A 120 8.22 -11.84 -14.83
CA ALA A 120 7.82 -13.21 -15.09
C ALA A 120 9.01 -14.11 -15.43
N ARG A 121 9.89 -13.65 -16.31
CA ARG A 121 11.10 -14.39 -16.72
C ARG A 121 12.11 -14.56 -15.58
N GLU A 122 12.28 -13.52 -14.76
CA GLU A 122 13.11 -13.61 -13.55
C GLU A 122 12.56 -14.64 -12.58
N VAL A 123 11.25 -14.60 -12.32
CA VAL A 123 10.57 -15.54 -11.42
C VAL A 123 10.72 -16.99 -11.92
N VAL A 124 10.51 -17.24 -13.20
CA VAL A 124 10.70 -18.60 -13.76
C VAL A 124 12.15 -19.05 -13.68
N SER A 125 13.11 -18.17 -14.00
CA SER A 125 14.53 -18.56 -14.05
C SER A 125 15.15 -18.79 -12.68
N GLU A 126 14.73 -18.04 -11.65
CA GLU A 126 15.38 -18.06 -10.34
C GLU A 126 14.61 -18.89 -9.29
N PHE A 127 13.30 -18.85 -9.34
CA PHE A 127 12.45 -19.53 -8.36
C PHE A 127 11.78 -20.79 -8.91
N GLY A 128 11.96 -21.06 -10.21
CA GLY A 128 11.35 -22.22 -10.87
C GLY A 128 9.89 -22.04 -11.25
N GLY A 129 9.37 -20.82 -11.13
CA GLY A 129 8.00 -20.46 -11.48
C GLY A 129 7.19 -19.84 -10.34
N THR A 130 5.89 -19.71 -10.56
CA THR A 130 4.95 -19.05 -9.63
C THR A 130 4.96 -19.67 -8.25
N GLU A 131 4.87 -21.00 -8.14
CA GLU A 131 4.84 -21.73 -6.86
C GLU A 131 6.12 -21.48 -6.04
N GLY A 132 7.30 -21.58 -6.69
CA GLY A 132 8.58 -21.35 -6.01
C GLY A 132 8.75 -19.91 -5.53
N PHE A 133 8.25 -18.96 -6.31
CA PHE A 133 8.27 -17.54 -5.90
C PHE A 133 7.31 -17.28 -4.74
N ASP A 134 6.13 -17.88 -4.74
CA ASP A 134 5.17 -17.75 -3.64
C ASP A 134 5.73 -18.33 -2.33
N ALA A 135 6.36 -19.51 -2.39
CA ALA A 135 7.06 -20.11 -1.25
C ALA A 135 8.19 -19.19 -0.74
N TYR A 136 9.01 -18.65 -1.63
CA TYR A 136 10.09 -17.72 -1.27
C TYR A 136 9.56 -16.49 -0.52
N VAL A 137 8.51 -15.83 -1.03
CA VAL A 137 7.90 -14.65 -0.40
C VAL A 137 7.32 -14.95 0.98
N ARG A 138 6.77 -16.15 1.17
CA ARG A 138 6.12 -16.56 2.42
C ARG A 138 7.07 -17.10 3.47
N GLU A 139 8.14 -17.76 3.09
CA GLU A 139 8.95 -18.56 4.01
C GLU A 139 10.28 -17.89 4.37
N GLU A 140 10.89 -17.15 3.42
CA GLU A 140 12.20 -16.54 3.60
C GLU A 140 12.15 -15.28 4.52
N ASP A 141 13.31 -14.83 4.96
CA ASP A 141 13.44 -13.63 5.77
C ASP A 141 12.87 -12.40 5.03
N PRO A 142 11.96 -11.62 5.64
CA PRO A 142 11.30 -10.51 4.96
C PRO A 142 12.26 -9.44 4.42
N ALA A 143 13.39 -9.19 5.08
CA ALA A 143 14.38 -8.22 4.61
C ALA A 143 15.09 -8.76 3.36
N ALA A 144 15.46 -10.04 3.34
CA ALA A 144 16.05 -10.68 2.17
C ALA A 144 15.08 -10.71 0.98
N VAL A 145 13.80 -11.03 1.24
CA VAL A 145 12.75 -10.97 0.21
C VAL A 145 12.61 -9.55 -0.35
N ARG A 146 12.58 -8.54 0.53
CA ARG A 146 12.50 -7.14 0.09
C ARG A 146 13.66 -6.74 -0.78
N GLU A 147 14.89 -7.03 -0.36
CA GLU A 147 16.09 -6.72 -1.14
C GLU A 147 16.04 -7.37 -2.52
N ARG A 148 15.67 -8.66 -2.59
CA ARG A 148 15.57 -9.36 -3.88
C ARG A 148 14.47 -8.80 -4.77
N LEU A 149 13.31 -8.43 -4.21
CA LEU A 149 12.23 -7.79 -4.96
C LEU A 149 12.66 -6.44 -5.57
N LEU A 150 13.47 -5.67 -4.86
CA LEU A 150 13.99 -4.38 -5.34
C LEU A 150 14.94 -4.51 -6.53
N GLU A 151 15.55 -5.67 -6.75
CA GLU A 151 16.39 -5.94 -7.93
C GLU A 151 15.56 -6.18 -9.20
N ILE A 152 14.30 -6.57 -9.08
CA ILE A 152 13.41 -6.78 -10.23
C ILE A 152 13.11 -5.44 -10.90
N HIS A 153 13.35 -5.37 -12.20
CA HIS A 153 13.14 -4.13 -12.96
C HIS A 153 11.70 -3.61 -12.87
N GLY A 154 11.54 -2.40 -12.34
CA GLY A 154 10.23 -1.74 -12.17
C GLY A 154 9.57 -2.00 -10.82
N VAL A 155 10.23 -2.73 -9.93
CA VAL A 155 9.81 -2.92 -8.54
C VAL A 155 10.53 -1.90 -7.65
N GLY A 156 9.76 -0.96 -7.09
CA GLY A 156 10.27 -0.01 -6.10
C GLY A 156 9.88 -0.42 -4.68
N PRO A 157 10.35 0.34 -3.66
CA PRO A 157 10.11 0.04 -2.25
C PRO A 157 8.64 -0.25 -1.92
N LYS A 158 7.72 0.63 -2.30
CA LYS A 158 6.28 0.44 -2.08
C LYS A 158 5.75 -0.86 -2.70
N THR A 159 6.23 -1.23 -3.89
CA THR A 159 5.79 -2.46 -4.57
C THR A 159 6.29 -3.70 -3.84
N ALA A 160 7.56 -3.72 -3.43
CA ALA A 160 8.14 -4.81 -2.65
C ALA A 160 7.40 -5.00 -1.32
N ASP A 161 7.15 -3.90 -0.60
CA ASP A 161 6.44 -3.91 0.68
C ASP A 161 4.98 -4.39 0.52
N CYS A 162 4.31 -4.05 -0.60
CA CYS A 162 2.97 -4.57 -0.89
C CYS A 162 2.96 -6.08 -1.15
N VAL A 163 3.95 -6.63 -1.85
CA VAL A 163 4.05 -8.09 -2.06
C VAL A 163 4.25 -8.80 -0.72
N LEU A 164 5.16 -8.32 0.11
CA LEU A 164 5.38 -8.84 1.47
C LEU A 164 4.11 -8.82 2.32
N LEU A 165 3.35 -7.74 2.26
CA LEU A 165 2.14 -7.57 3.04
C LEU A 165 0.99 -8.42 2.51
N PHE A 166 0.64 -8.30 1.23
CA PHE A 166 -0.59 -8.86 0.68
C PHE A 166 -0.47 -10.34 0.29
N ALA A 167 0.69 -10.76 -0.17
CA ALA A 167 0.97 -12.15 -0.48
C ALA A 167 1.64 -12.88 0.69
N GLY A 168 2.73 -12.32 1.20
CA GLY A 168 3.48 -12.91 2.31
C GLY A 168 2.75 -12.89 3.65
N GLY A 169 1.77 -12.00 3.86
CA GLY A 169 1.10 -11.83 5.15
C GLY A 169 2.05 -11.39 6.27
N ARG A 170 3.15 -10.72 5.91
CA ARG A 170 4.22 -10.37 6.85
C ARG A 170 3.80 -9.19 7.74
N GLY A 171 3.75 -9.43 9.04
CA GLY A 171 3.61 -8.36 10.03
C GLY A 171 4.85 -7.47 10.07
N GLY A 172 4.67 -6.22 10.54
CA GLY A 172 5.77 -5.26 10.65
C GLY A 172 6.18 -4.60 9.33
N VAL A 173 5.46 -4.83 8.25
CA VAL A 173 5.68 -4.16 6.95
C VAL A 173 4.66 -3.05 6.78
N PHE A 174 5.13 -1.83 6.57
CA PHE A 174 4.29 -0.66 6.35
C PHE A 174 4.58 -0.02 4.99
N PRO A 175 3.90 -0.43 3.91
CA PRO A 175 4.13 0.17 2.60
C PRO A 175 3.84 1.67 2.61
N VAL A 176 4.71 2.48 2.03
CA VAL A 176 4.55 3.94 2.00
C VAL A 176 4.29 4.40 0.57
N ASP A 177 3.05 4.81 0.31
CA ASP A 177 2.67 5.49 -0.92
C ASP A 177 2.61 7.02 -0.71
N THR A 178 2.17 7.75 -1.72
CA THR A 178 2.05 9.21 -1.64
C THR A 178 1.03 9.69 -0.60
N HIS A 179 0.01 8.88 -0.27
CA HIS A 179 -0.94 9.19 0.80
C HIS A 179 -0.29 9.02 2.17
N VAL A 180 0.26 7.85 2.42
CA VAL A 180 0.96 7.55 3.69
C VAL A 180 2.08 8.54 3.95
N HIS A 181 2.94 8.79 2.95
CA HIS A 181 4.03 9.75 3.04
C HIS A 181 3.56 11.15 3.46
N ARG A 182 2.57 11.69 2.74
CA ARG A 182 2.01 13.02 3.05
C ARG A 182 1.38 13.08 4.44
N ILE A 183 0.55 12.08 4.76
CA ILE A 183 -0.23 12.05 6.00
C ILE A 183 0.68 11.92 7.21
N SER A 184 1.66 11.02 7.18
CA SER A 184 2.59 10.81 8.30
C SER A 184 3.37 12.07 8.64
N ARG A 185 3.81 12.83 7.63
CA ARG A 185 4.52 14.09 7.81
C ARG A 185 3.60 15.19 8.34
N ARG A 186 2.36 15.29 7.85
CA ARG A 186 1.34 16.25 8.35
C ARG A 186 0.91 15.97 9.78
N LEU A 187 0.77 14.70 10.12
CA LEU A 187 0.44 14.26 11.48
C LEU A 187 1.59 14.50 12.48
N GLY A 188 2.83 14.63 12.00
CA GLY A 188 4.02 14.72 12.84
C GLY A 188 4.45 13.36 13.42
N VAL A 189 4.04 12.24 12.82
CA VAL A 189 4.51 10.88 13.16
C VAL A 189 5.76 10.48 12.39
N ALA A 190 6.17 11.31 11.45
CA ALA A 190 7.46 11.28 10.78
C ALA A 190 7.99 12.72 10.62
N PRO A 191 9.32 12.91 10.48
CA PRO A 191 9.89 14.24 10.22
C PRO A 191 9.26 14.92 9.01
N PRO A 192 9.12 16.25 9.01
CA PRO A 192 8.47 16.98 7.92
C PRO A 192 9.21 16.87 6.58
N ASP A 193 10.50 16.66 6.58
CA ASP A 193 11.38 16.49 5.42
C ASP A 193 11.71 15.03 5.10
N ALA A 194 11.18 14.07 5.88
CA ALA A 194 11.43 12.64 5.68
C ALA A 194 11.06 12.19 4.28
N ASP A 195 11.91 11.38 3.67
CA ASP A 195 11.61 10.68 2.43
C ASP A 195 10.70 9.44 2.67
N HIS A 196 10.35 8.71 1.63
CA HIS A 196 9.46 7.54 1.76
C HIS A 196 10.05 6.42 2.62
N GLU A 197 11.35 6.23 2.56
CA GLU A 197 12.04 5.19 3.33
C GLU A 197 12.14 5.58 4.81
N GLU A 198 12.43 6.83 5.10
CA GLU A 198 12.47 7.38 6.47
C GLU A 198 11.08 7.35 7.12
N VAL A 199 10.02 7.66 6.36
CA VAL A 199 8.63 7.50 6.81
C VAL A 199 8.33 6.04 7.10
N ARG A 200 8.72 5.09 6.22
CA ARG A 200 8.55 3.66 6.43
C ARG A 200 9.21 3.20 7.74
N GLN A 201 10.48 3.55 7.92
CA GLN A 201 11.24 3.20 9.13
C GLN A 201 10.61 3.77 10.41
N SER A 202 10.11 5.00 10.35
CA SER A 202 9.41 5.61 11.48
C SER A 202 8.12 4.85 11.82
N LEU A 203 7.31 4.51 10.83
CA LEU A 203 6.05 3.80 11.06
C LEU A 203 6.28 2.36 11.51
N GLU A 204 7.23 1.62 10.91
CA GLU A 204 7.54 0.24 11.30
C GLU A 204 8.17 0.16 12.71
N ARG A 205 8.89 1.18 13.16
CA ARG A 205 9.40 1.28 14.53
C ARG A 205 8.31 1.57 15.56
N ASP A 206 7.38 2.49 15.21
CA ASP A 206 6.46 3.10 16.17
C ASP A 206 5.04 2.49 16.13
N VAL A 207 4.74 1.65 15.14
CA VAL A 207 3.46 0.94 15.00
C VAL A 207 3.69 -0.56 15.25
N PRO A 208 2.92 -1.21 16.12
CA PRO A 208 3.02 -2.64 16.33
C PRO A 208 2.85 -3.44 15.03
N ALA A 209 3.66 -4.48 14.86
CA ALA A 209 3.74 -5.28 13.64
C ALA A 209 2.36 -5.75 13.12
N ALA A 210 1.46 -6.13 14.02
CA ALA A 210 0.10 -6.57 13.66
C ALA A 210 -0.79 -5.45 13.11
N LYS A 211 -0.46 -4.18 13.38
CA LYS A 211 -1.23 -3.00 12.96
C LYS A 211 -0.69 -2.36 11.68
N CYS A 212 0.55 -2.65 11.25
CA CYS A 212 1.21 -1.99 10.13
C CYS A 212 0.40 -2.12 8.82
N GLY A 213 -0.03 -3.32 8.48
CA GLY A 213 -0.78 -3.56 7.25
C GLY A 213 -2.12 -2.83 7.21
N PHE A 214 -2.88 -2.86 8.33
CA PHE A 214 -4.10 -2.08 8.45
C PHE A 214 -3.82 -0.59 8.34
N GLY A 215 -2.81 -0.09 9.05
CA GLY A 215 -2.42 1.32 9.05
C GLY A 215 -2.14 1.84 7.63
N HIS A 216 -1.39 1.07 6.82
CA HIS A 216 -1.15 1.40 5.41
C HIS A 216 -2.46 1.64 4.64
N THR A 217 -3.37 0.67 4.67
CA THR A 217 -4.60 0.74 3.86
C THR A 217 -5.55 1.81 4.38
N ALA A 218 -5.70 1.91 5.70
CA ALA A 218 -6.56 2.89 6.33
C ALA A 218 -6.06 4.32 6.13
N MET A 219 -4.74 4.56 6.13
CA MET A 219 -4.17 5.87 5.78
C MET A 219 -4.44 6.26 4.33
N ILE A 220 -4.43 5.31 3.39
CA ILE A 220 -4.81 5.61 1.99
C ILE A 220 -6.26 6.09 1.93
N GLN A 221 -7.18 5.37 2.58
CA GLN A 221 -8.59 5.75 2.59
C GLN A 221 -8.79 7.09 3.28
N PHE A 222 -8.21 7.30 4.45
CA PHE A 222 -8.22 8.59 5.15
C PHE A 222 -7.66 9.73 4.28
N GLY A 223 -6.62 9.46 3.50
CA GLY A 223 -6.05 10.43 2.56
C GLY A 223 -6.96 10.80 1.40
N ARG A 224 -7.86 9.90 1.02
CA ARG A 224 -8.87 10.13 -0.02
C ARG A 224 -10.06 10.94 0.52
N GLU A 225 -10.49 10.66 1.72
CA GLU A 225 -11.70 11.25 2.32
C GLU A 225 -11.43 12.55 3.07
N TYR A 226 -10.41 12.57 3.92
CA TYR A 226 -10.17 13.68 4.85
C TYR A 226 -8.88 14.44 4.57
N CYS A 227 -7.75 13.77 4.40
CA CYS A 227 -6.45 14.43 4.29
C CYS A 227 -5.96 14.49 2.84
N SER A 228 -6.73 15.14 1.96
CA SER A 228 -6.35 15.32 0.56
C SER A 228 -5.12 16.25 0.42
N ALA A 229 -4.42 16.15 -0.72
CA ALA A 229 -3.18 16.91 -0.92
C ALA A 229 -3.37 18.42 -0.88
N ARG A 230 -4.43 18.92 -1.53
CA ARG A 230 -4.66 20.37 -1.75
C ARG A 230 -5.72 20.96 -0.83
N LYS A 231 -6.66 20.15 -0.38
CA LYS A 231 -7.81 20.62 0.39
C LYS A 231 -8.18 19.62 1.49
N PRO A 232 -7.34 19.49 2.54
CA PRO A 232 -7.65 18.63 3.66
C PRO A 232 -8.86 19.15 4.44
N ALA A 233 -9.65 18.24 5.00
CA ALA A 233 -10.92 18.56 5.68
C ALA A 233 -10.76 19.54 6.86
N CYS A 234 -9.61 19.57 7.52
CA CYS A 234 -9.34 20.52 8.62
C CYS A 234 -9.37 22.01 8.18
N LEU A 235 -9.34 22.30 6.88
CA LEU A 235 -9.58 23.66 6.38
C LEU A 235 -11.05 24.09 6.49
N ASP A 236 -11.99 23.16 6.53
CA ASP A 236 -13.42 23.42 6.73
C ASP A 236 -13.80 23.48 8.23
N GLY A 237 -12.81 23.32 9.13
CA GLY A 237 -12.91 23.31 10.57
C GLY A 237 -12.23 22.08 11.18
N LEU A 238 -11.71 22.22 12.40
CA LEU A 238 -11.00 21.10 13.04
C LEU A 238 -11.93 19.91 13.31
N ASP A 239 -13.19 20.16 13.61
CA ASP A 239 -14.21 19.13 13.85
C ASP A 239 -14.54 18.30 12.59
N ALA A 240 -14.18 18.81 11.39
CA ALA A 240 -14.35 18.08 10.15
C ALA A 240 -13.29 16.98 9.92
N CYS A 241 -12.25 16.94 10.74
CA CYS A 241 -11.17 15.96 10.62
C CYS A 241 -11.10 15.07 11.87
N PRO A 242 -11.34 13.75 11.76
CA PRO A 242 -11.29 12.86 12.91
C PRO A 242 -9.90 12.77 13.57
N MET A 243 -8.83 13.13 12.87
CA MET A 243 -7.46 13.14 13.38
C MET A 243 -7.04 14.46 14.01
N ALA A 244 -7.93 15.45 14.16
CA ALA A 244 -7.56 16.80 14.61
C ALA A 244 -6.80 16.85 15.94
N ALA A 245 -7.15 15.97 16.88
CA ALA A 245 -6.53 15.88 18.20
C ALA A 245 -5.13 15.22 18.18
N LEU A 246 -4.82 14.44 17.14
CA LEU A 246 -3.57 13.70 16.98
C LEU A 246 -2.64 14.31 15.92
N CYS A 247 -3.03 15.46 15.32
CA CYS A 247 -2.37 16.01 14.14
C CYS A 247 -1.69 17.34 14.42
N ASP A 248 -0.37 17.45 14.10
CA ASP A 248 0.36 18.71 14.17
C ASP A 248 0.03 19.67 13.01
N ARG A 249 -0.61 19.15 11.96
CA ARG A 249 -1.00 19.91 10.75
C ARG A 249 0.20 20.54 10.03
N VAL A 250 1.35 19.87 10.06
CA VAL A 250 2.57 20.40 9.43
C VAL A 250 2.29 20.73 7.95
N GLY A 251 2.52 21.98 7.56
CA GLY A 251 2.24 22.48 6.21
C GLY A 251 0.75 22.72 5.91
N VAL A 252 -0.13 22.73 6.93
CA VAL A 252 -1.55 23.07 6.77
C VAL A 252 -1.95 24.11 7.79
N GLU A 253 -2.35 25.28 7.33
CA GLU A 253 -2.81 26.41 8.15
C GLU A 253 -4.32 26.63 7.99
N PRO A 254 -5.15 26.13 8.91
CA PRO A 254 -6.61 26.23 8.79
C PRO A 254 -7.14 27.68 8.77
N GLU A 255 -6.49 28.62 9.45
CA GLU A 255 -6.97 30.02 9.53
C GLU A 255 -6.77 30.76 8.20
N SER A 256 -5.65 30.55 7.53
CA SER A 256 -5.36 31.19 6.23
C SER A 256 -5.85 30.36 5.03
N GLY A 257 -6.08 29.04 5.23
CA GLY A 257 -6.36 28.09 4.16
C GLY A 257 -5.11 27.69 3.37
N GLU A 258 -3.93 28.04 3.85
CA GLU A 258 -2.67 27.72 3.19
C GLU A 258 -2.31 26.24 3.33
N VAL A 259 -1.84 25.63 2.25
CA VAL A 259 -1.37 24.23 2.23
C VAL A 259 -0.08 24.16 1.42
N VAL A 260 1.01 23.83 2.11
CA VAL A 260 2.34 23.63 1.51
C VAL A 260 2.83 22.21 1.78
N ASP A 261 3.91 21.81 1.11
CA ASP A 261 4.57 20.55 1.47
C ASP A 261 5.13 20.66 2.89
N PRO A 262 5.00 19.63 3.76
CA PRO A 262 5.54 19.67 5.11
C PRO A 262 7.02 20.05 5.19
N ALA A 263 7.85 19.65 4.19
CA ALA A 263 9.26 20.04 4.14
C ALA A 263 9.48 21.56 3.91
N GLU A 264 8.49 22.25 3.38
CA GLU A 264 8.53 23.70 3.12
C GLU A 264 7.89 24.50 4.27
N ALA A 265 7.24 23.82 5.21
CA ALA A 265 6.64 24.45 6.37
C ALA A 265 7.74 25.05 7.26
N ALA A 266 7.56 26.29 7.69
CA ALA A 266 8.47 26.89 8.66
C ALA A 266 8.53 26.02 9.93
N PRO A 267 9.70 25.82 10.55
CA PRO A 267 9.78 25.18 11.83
C PRO A 267 8.87 25.93 12.81
N ALA A 268 8.03 25.19 13.55
CA ALA A 268 7.26 25.77 14.64
C ALA A 268 8.28 26.34 15.65
N ASP A 269 8.19 27.66 15.91
CA ASP A 269 9.01 28.36 16.89
C ASP A 269 8.79 27.84 18.32
#